data_df12557096f3a45af98811889de2a450
#
_entry.id   df12557096f3a45af98811889de2a450
#
_cell.length_a   1.000
_cell.length_b   1.000
_cell.length_c   1.000
_cell.angle_alpha   90.00
_cell.angle_beta   90.00
_cell.angle_gamma   90.00
#
_symmetry.space_group_name_H-M   'P 1'
#
loop_
_entity.id
_entity.type
_entity.pdbx_description
1 polymer ?
#
loop_
_entity_poly.entity_id
_entity_poly.type
_entity_poly.pdbx_seq_one_letter_code
_entity_poly.pdbx_strand_id
1 'polypeptide(L)'
;MSVKIAPSILSADFAELGAGVEAISTADYVHFDVMDGCFVPNISIGIPVLQSIRKRTALPIDVHLMIVQPERYVDQFCDAGADLVTCHVEADTPEKIHLALDKIHAKGKKAGVVLKPNTRAEAVLPFLDK
;
A
#
# COMPACT_ATOMS: atom_id res chain seq x y z
N MET A 1 -14.42 13.32 -15.17
CA MET A 1 -13.52 12.68 -14.18
C MET A 1 -14.41 11.99 -13.15
N SER A 2 -14.30 10.65 -12.98
CA SER A 2 -15.07 9.92 -11.98
C SER A 2 -14.25 9.76 -10.70
N VAL A 3 -14.90 9.92 -9.53
CA VAL A 3 -14.28 9.62 -8.24
C VAL A 3 -14.14 8.11 -8.09
N LYS A 4 -13.01 7.63 -7.57
CA LYS A 4 -12.78 6.23 -7.23
C LYS A 4 -12.86 6.04 -5.73
N ILE A 5 -13.43 4.91 -5.32
CA ILE A 5 -13.63 4.55 -3.91
C ILE A 5 -12.72 3.39 -3.56
N ALA A 6 -11.89 3.60 -2.53
CA ALA A 6 -10.92 2.61 -2.04
C ALA A 6 -11.09 2.42 -0.52
N PRO A 7 -12.05 1.62 -0.07
CA PRO A 7 -12.26 1.39 1.37
C PRO A 7 -11.07 0.66 1.98
N SER A 8 -10.63 1.13 3.15
CA SER A 8 -9.57 0.44 3.90
C SER A 8 -10.15 -0.73 4.69
N ILE A 9 -9.57 -1.91 4.51
CA ILE A 9 -9.93 -3.09 5.30
C ILE A 9 -9.33 -3.07 6.71
N LEU A 10 -8.54 -2.05 7.05
CA LEU A 10 -8.12 -1.80 8.43
C LEU A 10 -9.32 -1.62 9.36
N SER A 11 -10.46 -1.15 8.85
CA SER A 11 -11.71 -0.96 9.59
C SER A 11 -12.58 -2.22 9.66
N ALA A 12 -12.19 -3.31 8.99
CA ALA A 12 -12.92 -4.57 9.02
C ALA A 12 -12.59 -5.39 10.29
N ASP A 13 -13.43 -6.39 10.58
CA ASP A 13 -13.09 -7.41 11.57
C ASP A 13 -12.03 -8.34 10.98
N PHE A 14 -10.83 -8.36 11.56
CA PHE A 14 -9.73 -9.18 11.04
C PHE A 14 -9.98 -10.69 11.22
N ALA A 15 -10.85 -11.10 12.14
CA ALA A 15 -11.28 -12.49 12.27
C ALA A 15 -12.17 -12.94 11.09
N GLU A 16 -12.85 -11.99 10.43
CA GLU A 16 -13.78 -12.20 9.31
C GLU A 16 -13.36 -11.39 8.06
N LEU A 17 -12.05 -11.25 7.86
CA LEU A 17 -11.51 -10.32 6.85
C LEU A 17 -11.95 -10.67 5.42
N GLY A 18 -12.08 -11.96 5.09
CA GLY A 18 -12.60 -12.40 3.80
C GLY A 18 -14.01 -11.90 3.53
N ALA A 19 -14.90 -12.01 4.53
CA ALA A 19 -16.27 -11.48 4.44
C ALA A 19 -16.26 -9.95 4.33
N GLY A 20 -15.37 -9.27 5.07
CA GLY A 20 -15.19 -7.83 4.98
C GLY A 20 -14.77 -7.36 3.57
N VAL A 21 -13.86 -8.07 2.93
CA VAL A 21 -13.44 -7.79 1.56
C VAL A 21 -14.57 -8.03 0.55
N GLU A 22 -15.34 -9.09 0.71
CA GLU A 22 -16.50 -9.39 -0.15
C GLU A 22 -17.61 -8.35 -0.02
N ALA A 23 -17.80 -7.79 1.19
CA ALA A 23 -18.81 -6.76 1.45
C ALA A 23 -18.55 -5.45 0.69
N ILE A 24 -17.30 -5.17 0.31
CA ILE A 24 -16.93 -3.97 -0.45
C ILE A 24 -16.75 -4.25 -1.95
N SER A 25 -17.30 -5.32 -2.48
CA SER A 25 -17.13 -5.76 -3.87
C SER A 25 -17.59 -4.76 -4.93
N THR A 26 -18.40 -3.76 -4.57
CA THR A 26 -18.86 -2.68 -5.45
C THR A 26 -17.93 -1.46 -5.46
N ALA A 27 -16.87 -1.45 -4.63
CA ALA A 27 -15.84 -0.39 -4.64
C ALA A 27 -14.94 -0.49 -5.88
N ASP A 28 -14.05 0.48 -6.07
CA ASP A 28 -13.07 0.47 -7.16
C ASP A 28 -11.77 -0.25 -6.79
N TYR A 29 -11.40 -0.18 -5.50
CA TYR A 29 -10.17 -0.75 -4.95
C TYR A 29 -10.43 -1.36 -3.57
N VAL A 30 -9.58 -2.29 -3.16
CA VAL A 30 -9.39 -2.65 -1.75
C VAL A 30 -8.16 -1.90 -1.26
N HIS A 31 -8.30 -1.07 -0.22
CA HIS A 31 -7.15 -0.39 0.39
C HIS A 31 -6.60 -1.23 1.55
N PHE A 32 -5.28 -1.51 1.50
CA PHE A 32 -4.59 -2.44 2.39
C PHE A 32 -3.49 -1.70 3.16
N ASP A 33 -3.78 -1.34 4.43
CA ASP A 33 -2.88 -0.57 5.29
C ASP A 33 -1.91 -1.46 6.06
N VAL A 34 -0.63 -1.38 5.76
CA VAL A 34 0.45 -2.12 6.42
C VAL A 34 1.18 -1.22 7.40
N MET A 35 1.17 -1.61 8.66
CA MET A 35 1.81 -0.90 9.78
C MET A 35 2.79 -1.83 10.49
N ASP A 36 4.01 -1.36 10.76
CA ASP A 36 5.11 -2.15 11.31
C ASP A 36 5.40 -1.91 12.80
N GLY A 37 4.67 -0.98 13.43
CA GLY A 37 4.94 -0.62 14.84
C GLY A 37 6.21 0.19 15.05
N CYS A 38 6.91 0.56 13.98
CA CYS A 38 8.13 1.36 14.01
C CYS A 38 7.91 2.72 13.35
N PHE A 39 7.46 2.72 12.10
CA PHE A 39 7.11 3.95 11.38
C PHE A 39 5.84 4.62 11.94
N VAL A 40 4.90 3.81 12.40
CA VAL A 40 3.69 4.22 13.10
C VAL A 40 3.51 3.38 14.38
N PRO A 41 2.82 3.88 15.42
CA PRO A 41 2.71 3.20 16.72
C PRO A 41 1.63 2.11 16.73
N ASN A 42 1.51 1.33 15.68
CA ASN A 42 0.59 0.20 15.58
C ASN A 42 1.17 -0.86 14.64
N ILE A 43 0.75 -2.11 14.82
CA ILE A 43 1.05 -3.23 13.92
C ILE A 43 -0.27 -3.73 13.37
N SER A 44 -0.41 -3.82 12.04
CA SER A 44 -1.66 -4.23 11.43
C SER A 44 -1.57 -5.62 10.78
N ILE A 45 -1.31 -5.67 9.49
CA ILE A 45 -1.36 -6.85 8.64
C ILE A 45 -0.17 -6.82 7.67
N GLY A 46 0.12 -7.94 7.04
CA GLY A 46 1.26 -8.04 6.16
C GLY A 46 1.05 -9.00 4.99
N ILE A 47 2.13 -9.51 4.44
CA ILE A 47 2.18 -10.30 3.21
C ILE A 47 1.28 -11.56 3.26
N PRO A 48 1.28 -12.38 4.34
CA PRO A 48 0.42 -13.57 4.37
C PRO A 48 -1.07 -13.24 4.31
N VAL A 49 -1.48 -12.12 4.92
CA VAL A 49 -2.88 -11.66 4.87
C VAL A 49 -3.21 -11.17 3.46
N LEU A 50 -2.31 -10.42 2.81
CA LEU A 50 -2.50 -9.99 1.41
C LEU A 50 -2.69 -11.19 0.47
N GLN A 51 -1.85 -12.21 0.59
CA GLN A 51 -1.97 -13.45 -0.19
C GLN A 51 -3.33 -14.14 0.00
N SER A 52 -3.86 -14.11 1.21
CA SER A 52 -5.16 -14.72 1.54
C SER A 52 -6.32 -13.93 0.95
N ILE A 53 -6.34 -12.60 1.13
CA ILE A 53 -7.43 -11.76 0.61
C ILE A 53 -7.40 -11.63 -0.91
N ARG A 54 -6.22 -11.71 -1.55
CA ARG A 54 -6.11 -11.69 -3.01
C ARG A 54 -7.00 -12.72 -3.67
N LYS A 55 -7.17 -13.87 -3.05
CA LYS A 55 -8.02 -14.98 -3.53
C LYS A 55 -9.52 -14.72 -3.35
N ARG A 56 -9.90 -13.70 -2.56
CA ARG A 56 -11.29 -13.39 -2.20
C ARG A 56 -11.86 -12.20 -2.96
N THR A 57 -11.08 -11.53 -3.79
CA THR A 57 -11.53 -10.37 -4.56
C THR A 57 -10.85 -10.29 -5.92
N ALA A 58 -11.59 -9.82 -6.92
CA ALA A 58 -11.05 -9.43 -8.23
C ALA A 58 -10.71 -7.94 -8.30
N LEU A 59 -11.08 -7.15 -7.28
CA LEU A 59 -10.75 -5.72 -7.25
C LEU A 59 -9.23 -5.50 -7.19
N PRO A 60 -8.71 -4.44 -7.81
CA PRO A 60 -7.33 -4.04 -7.60
C PRO A 60 -7.06 -3.77 -6.12
N ILE A 61 -5.89 -4.19 -5.63
CA ILE A 61 -5.48 -3.96 -4.24
C ILE A 61 -4.43 -2.84 -4.21
N ASP A 62 -4.76 -1.79 -3.49
CA ASP A 62 -3.92 -0.63 -3.22
C ASP A 62 -3.25 -0.81 -1.86
N VAL A 63 -1.97 -1.16 -1.86
CA VAL A 63 -1.18 -1.41 -0.64
C VAL A 63 -0.49 -0.14 -0.20
N HIS A 64 -0.82 0.32 1.00
CA HIS A 64 -0.21 1.49 1.64
C HIS A 64 0.80 1.03 2.71
N LEU A 65 2.08 1.28 2.47
CA LEU A 65 3.16 0.86 3.36
C LEU A 65 3.52 1.96 4.37
N MET A 66 3.04 1.81 5.58
CA MET A 66 3.46 2.61 6.74
C MET A 66 4.55 1.86 7.51
N ILE A 67 5.66 1.60 6.84
CA ILE A 67 6.79 0.83 7.35
C ILE A 67 8.11 1.56 7.11
N VAL A 68 9.10 1.33 7.96
CA VAL A 68 10.46 1.80 7.71
C VAL A 68 11.11 0.98 6.60
N GLN A 69 11.95 1.62 5.79
CA GLN A 69 12.73 0.97 4.73
C GLN A 69 11.88 0.08 3.80
N PRO A 70 10.84 0.63 3.15
CA PRO A 70 9.89 -0.15 2.35
C PRO A 70 10.56 -0.87 1.17
N GLU A 71 11.70 -0.37 0.68
CA GLU A 71 12.47 -0.96 -0.41
C GLU A 71 12.77 -2.46 -0.18
N ARG A 72 12.90 -2.87 1.08
CA ARG A 72 13.16 -4.28 1.44
C ARG A 72 11.98 -5.22 1.15
N TYR A 73 10.75 -4.70 1.04
CA TYR A 73 9.54 -5.51 1.00
C TYR A 73 8.66 -5.30 -0.23
N VAL A 74 8.86 -4.24 -1.02
CA VAL A 74 7.96 -3.90 -2.14
C VAL A 74 7.83 -5.04 -3.16
N ASP A 75 8.91 -5.75 -3.45
CA ASP A 75 8.87 -6.91 -4.36
C ASP A 75 7.92 -8.00 -3.85
N GLN A 76 8.00 -8.31 -2.55
CA GLN A 76 7.17 -9.34 -1.92
C GLN A 76 5.69 -8.93 -1.87
N PHE A 77 5.38 -7.64 -1.64
CA PHE A 77 4.00 -7.15 -1.72
C PHE A 77 3.45 -7.21 -3.14
N CYS A 78 4.24 -6.86 -4.14
CA CYS A 78 3.84 -7.00 -5.54
C CYS A 78 3.55 -8.47 -5.90
N ASP A 79 4.42 -9.38 -5.51
CA ASP A 79 4.28 -10.82 -5.77
C ASP A 79 3.10 -11.44 -5.02
N ALA A 80 2.75 -10.89 -3.84
CA ALA A 80 1.63 -11.34 -3.02
C ALA A 80 0.25 -10.91 -3.58
N GLY A 81 0.20 -9.99 -4.55
CA GLY A 81 -1.03 -9.60 -5.22
C GLY A 81 -1.38 -8.12 -5.20
N ALA A 82 -0.48 -7.24 -4.77
CA ALA A 82 -0.67 -5.79 -4.89
C ALA A 82 -0.74 -5.36 -6.35
N ASP A 83 -1.63 -4.44 -6.68
CA ASP A 83 -1.74 -3.79 -7.99
C ASP A 83 -1.17 -2.38 -7.98
N LEU A 84 -1.23 -1.72 -6.83
CA LEU A 84 -0.64 -0.43 -6.53
C LEU A 84 0.08 -0.53 -5.18
N VAL A 85 1.28 0.02 -5.06
CA VAL A 85 2.02 0.10 -3.80
C VAL A 85 2.46 1.54 -3.58
N THR A 86 2.16 2.07 -2.40
CA THR A 86 2.57 3.43 -2.00
C THR A 86 3.52 3.38 -0.81
N CYS A 87 4.55 4.23 -0.87
CA CYS A 87 5.58 4.38 0.15
C CYS A 87 5.59 5.81 0.68
N HIS A 88 5.81 5.98 1.99
CA HIS A 88 5.98 7.29 2.58
C HIS A 88 7.37 7.86 2.25
N VAL A 89 7.43 9.14 1.88
CA VAL A 89 8.70 9.83 1.61
C VAL A 89 9.58 9.93 2.86
N GLU A 90 8.97 9.88 4.05
CA GLU A 90 9.66 9.94 5.34
C GLU A 90 10.22 8.59 5.81
N ALA A 91 9.91 7.51 5.11
CA ALA A 91 10.20 6.14 5.55
C ALA A 91 11.67 5.71 5.34
N ASP A 92 12.39 6.40 4.46
CA ASP A 92 13.81 6.15 4.17
C ASP A 92 14.42 7.38 3.47
N THR A 93 15.70 7.26 3.06
CA THR A 93 16.35 8.29 2.25
C THR A 93 15.67 8.41 0.87
N PRO A 94 15.75 9.59 0.21
CA PRO A 94 15.16 9.77 -1.12
C PRO A 94 15.64 8.72 -2.14
N GLU A 95 16.92 8.36 -2.11
CA GLU A 95 17.50 7.35 -3.00
C GLU A 95 16.86 5.97 -2.81
N LYS A 96 16.60 5.58 -1.56
CA LYS A 96 15.94 4.32 -1.22
C LYS A 96 14.47 4.32 -1.61
N ILE A 97 13.78 5.45 -1.45
CA ILE A 97 12.40 5.57 -1.92
C ILE A 97 12.34 5.48 -3.45
N HIS A 98 13.23 6.16 -4.18
CA HIS A 98 13.33 6.00 -5.64
C HIS A 98 13.55 4.55 -6.04
N LEU A 99 14.46 3.85 -5.36
CA LEU A 99 14.71 2.42 -5.63
C LEU A 99 13.46 1.56 -5.37
N ALA A 100 12.70 1.85 -4.31
CA ALA A 100 11.43 1.16 -4.04
C ALA A 100 10.43 1.36 -5.19
N LEU A 101 10.26 2.60 -5.67
CA LEU A 101 9.36 2.90 -6.79
C LEU A 101 9.80 2.18 -8.08
N ASP A 102 11.10 2.17 -8.38
CA ASP A 102 11.64 1.49 -9.56
C ASP A 102 11.40 -0.04 -9.49
N LYS A 103 11.54 -0.65 -8.30
CA LYS A 103 11.22 -2.07 -8.09
C LYS A 103 9.75 -2.37 -8.33
N ILE A 104 8.85 -1.53 -7.84
CA ILE A 104 7.40 -1.68 -8.06
C ILE A 104 7.09 -1.63 -9.56
N HIS A 105 7.65 -0.65 -10.28
CA HIS A 105 7.48 -0.54 -11.73
C HIS A 105 8.08 -1.73 -12.48
N ALA A 106 9.22 -2.25 -12.05
CA ALA A 106 9.84 -3.45 -12.65
C ALA A 106 8.95 -4.69 -12.53
N LYS A 107 8.06 -4.74 -11.53
CA LYS A 107 7.02 -5.77 -11.36
C LYS A 107 5.76 -5.50 -12.20
N GLY A 108 5.73 -4.44 -13.01
CA GLY A 108 4.57 -4.04 -13.80
C GLY A 108 3.42 -3.49 -12.97
N LYS A 109 3.69 -3.03 -11.73
CA LYS A 109 2.69 -2.49 -10.81
C LYS A 109 2.75 -0.97 -10.78
N LYS A 110 1.67 -0.35 -10.29
CA LYS A 110 1.63 1.10 -10.08
C LYS A 110 2.33 1.45 -8.77
N ALA A 111 3.08 2.54 -8.79
CA ALA A 111 3.77 3.07 -7.62
C ALA A 111 3.26 4.46 -7.25
N GLY A 112 3.35 4.81 -5.98
CA GLY A 112 3.03 6.14 -5.50
C GLY A 112 3.78 6.50 -4.24
N VAL A 113 3.80 7.79 -3.90
CA VAL A 113 4.36 8.31 -2.65
C VAL A 113 3.29 8.95 -1.80
N VAL A 114 3.45 8.87 -0.49
CA VAL A 114 2.54 9.36 0.53
C VAL A 114 3.30 10.23 1.51
N LEU A 115 2.60 11.21 2.07
CA LEU A 115 3.10 12.14 3.08
C LEU A 115 2.39 11.92 4.41
N LYS A 116 3.11 12.05 5.52
CA LYS A 116 2.49 12.27 6.84
C LYS A 116 1.81 13.64 6.87
N PRO A 117 0.79 13.85 7.72
CA PRO A 117 0.03 15.10 7.75
C PRO A 117 0.87 16.35 8.02
N ASN A 118 2.00 16.23 8.73
CA ASN A 118 2.90 17.32 9.05
C ASN A 118 4.04 17.53 8.05
N THR A 119 4.11 16.74 6.98
CA THR A 119 5.08 16.90 5.89
C THR A 119 4.47 17.76 4.79
N ARG A 120 5.24 18.75 4.30
CA ARG A 120 4.76 19.67 3.26
C ARG A 120 4.61 18.97 1.92
N ALA A 121 3.63 19.39 1.12
CA ALA A 121 3.31 18.80 -0.18
C ALA A 121 4.51 18.81 -1.16
N GLU A 122 5.37 19.83 -1.06
CA GLU A 122 6.56 19.94 -1.92
C GLU A 122 7.54 18.78 -1.78
N ALA A 123 7.48 18.02 -0.68
CA ALA A 123 8.33 16.85 -0.47
C ALA A 123 8.11 15.73 -1.50
N VAL A 124 6.98 15.72 -2.22
CA VAL A 124 6.73 14.73 -3.29
C VAL A 124 7.38 15.11 -4.62
N LEU A 125 7.73 16.38 -4.83
CA LEU A 125 8.22 16.85 -6.14
C LEU A 125 9.37 16.02 -6.73
N PRO A 126 10.37 15.56 -5.94
CA PRO A 126 11.47 14.73 -6.47
C PRO A 126 11.03 13.37 -7.03
N PHE A 127 9.78 12.94 -6.75
CA PHE A 127 9.27 11.61 -7.09
C PHE A 127 8.22 11.62 -8.21
N LEU A 128 7.77 12.79 -8.67
CA LEU A 128 6.64 12.90 -9.60
C LEU A 128 6.95 12.38 -11.02
N ASP A 129 8.22 12.24 -11.38
CA ASP A 129 8.66 11.73 -12.68
C ASP A 129 8.84 10.20 -12.71
N LYS A 130 8.37 9.49 -11.67
CA LYS A 130 8.53 8.05 -11.49
C LYS A 130 7.26 7.25 -11.78
#